data_17ee0acca8ea15b917fe359d97dbe960
#
_entry.id   17ee0acca8ea15b917fe359d97dbe960
#
_cell.length_a   1.000
_cell.length_b   1.000
_cell.length_c   1.000
_cell.angle_alpha   90.00
_cell.angle_beta   90.00
_cell.angle_gamma   90.00
#
_symmetry.space_group_name_H-M   'P 1'
#
loop_
_entity.id
_entity.type
_entity.pdbx_description
1 polymer ?
#
loop_
_entity_poly.entity_id
_entity_poly.type
_entity_poly.pdbx_seq_one_letter_code
_entity_poly.pdbx_strand_id
1 'polypeptide(L)'
;MSSAVSARDQNSEIRGQTSDVGNRTSEFTEHATLPGLCLDAIARHNKPDAINEKREGRWVHISGREFVGRVRRVALGLTDLGIQPGDRVALISENRPEWSIADLAILSAGAVTVPIYTTQAVDQIEFILKDSGACALMISGGRVLKHAREGFERLDQLERIVLFDSDSAESVKGSVTLESIEARGAELDEEDPRAFDRMLAHERADDLATIIYTSGTTGEPKGVMLTHDNFISNVTSITNGLPILPTDVSISVLPLSHIFERSVFYVFCYNAVSVYYAASFDHVGEYLREVRPTIMTAVPRLFEKVYHRIIKKGMSAGGWKTKVFLRSLAIGQRVAELEDKRQPVPLGLKLRHAIADKLVFTKWREGIGGRLRYFVSGGAPLSPTLSYSFLGANIQILQGYGMTETCIVCANRPGDNKVGSIGKPFEGIEVAIADDGEMLIRGPNVMRGYYRHPEATEAVMRDGWFATGDVGHKDQEGRLYLTDRKKEMFKLSNGKYIAPQQLESLLKQSEFVNQVVVVGSSRKYPAALIVPEWEALKTALRATNEEIKETRAEISKQAVAIKIVQRDVTAMTAHLADYERVRRVALLPEEFSIDSGEMTPTLKVKRRVIDERYGELIDELYRS
;
A
#
# COMPACT_ATOMS: atom_id res chain seq x y z
N MET A 1 22.34 22.83 -30.85
CA MET A 1 21.08 22.42 -31.50
C MET A 1 20.80 20.99 -31.13
N SER A 2 19.61 20.67 -30.77
CA SER A 2 19.03 19.38 -30.35
C SER A 2 19.07 19.12 -28.85
N SER A 3 17.94 19.33 -28.20
CA SER A 3 17.17 18.50 -27.26
C SER A 3 16.24 19.35 -26.39
N ALA A 4 15.20 19.84 -27.02
CA ALA A 4 14.01 20.26 -26.30
C ALA A 4 12.83 19.45 -26.88
N VAL A 5 12.72 18.19 -26.51
CA VAL A 5 11.48 17.43 -26.67
C VAL A 5 10.52 18.00 -25.63
N SER A 6 9.57 18.78 -26.11
CA SER A 6 8.62 19.51 -25.29
C SER A 6 7.55 18.56 -24.77
N ALA A 7 7.01 18.88 -23.59
CA ALA A 7 5.86 18.16 -22.98
C ALA A 7 4.61 18.10 -23.90
N ARG A 8 4.62 18.76 -25.05
CA ARG A 8 3.59 18.66 -26.09
C ARG A 8 3.68 17.38 -26.91
N ASP A 9 4.89 16.83 -27.13
CA ASP A 9 5.05 15.60 -27.91
C ASP A 9 4.64 14.36 -27.14
N GLN A 10 4.81 14.35 -25.80
CA GLN A 10 4.30 13.26 -24.95
C GLN A 10 2.77 13.19 -24.94
N ASN A 11 2.07 14.32 -25.02
CA ASN A 11 0.61 14.35 -25.09
C ASN A 11 0.06 13.94 -26.48
N SER A 12 0.85 14.04 -27.55
CA SER A 12 0.45 13.57 -28.88
C SER A 12 0.63 12.06 -29.04
N GLU A 13 1.67 11.48 -28.45
CA GLU A 13 1.86 10.02 -28.39
C GLU A 13 0.77 9.34 -27.53
N ILE A 14 0.35 9.97 -26.43
CA ILE A 14 -0.75 9.46 -25.59
C ILE A 14 -2.10 9.47 -26.35
N ARG A 15 -2.34 10.44 -27.22
CA ARG A 15 -3.58 10.50 -28.03
C ARG A 15 -3.61 9.50 -29.18
N GLY A 16 -2.46 9.11 -29.72
CA GLY A 16 -2.37 8.10 -30.80
C GLY A 16 -2.59 6.67 -30.30
N GLN A 17 -2.32 6.39 -29.00
CA GLN A 17 -2.43 5.07 -28.39
C GLN A 17 -3.80 4.78 -27.73
N THR A 18 -4.64 5.80 -27.55
CA THR A 18 -6.01 5.61 -27.02
C THR A 18 -6.96 4.93 -28.00
N SER A 19 -6.64 4.84 -29.30
CA SER A 19 -7.42 4.09 -30.29
C SER A 19 -7.23 2.56 -30.21
N ASP A 20 -6.12 2.09 -29.61
CA ASP A 20 -5.83 0.66 -29.41
C ASP A 20 -6.51 0.09 -28.16
N VAL A 21 -6.92 0.94 -27.22
CA VAL A 21 -7.58 0.53 -25.97
C VAL A 21 -9.01 0.05 -26.24
N GLY A 22 -9.69 0.57 -27.26
CA GLY A 22 -11.06 0.20 -27.61
C GLY A 22 -11.23 -1.23 -28.15
N ASN A 23 -10.15 -1.89 -28.61
CA ASN A 23 -10.19 -3.24 -29.14
C ASN A 23 -9.91 -4.32 -28.08
N ARG A 24 -9.46 -3.94 -26.90
CA ARG A 24 -9.10 -4.89 -25.82
C ARG A 24 -10.33 -5.48 -25.08
N THR A 25 -11.46 -4.80 -25.11
CA THR A 25 -12.68 -5.24 -24.41
C THR A 25 -13.32 -6.50 -25.01
N SER A 26 -13.02 -6.86 -26.27
CA SER A 26 -13.54 -8.09 -26.90
C SER A 26 -12.73 -9.35 -26.60
N GLU A 27 -11.51 -9.22 -26.07
CA GLU A 27 -10.64 -10.37 -25.72
C GLU A 27 -10.95 -10.97 -24.33
N PHE A 28 -11.76 -10.28 -23.50
CA PHE A 28 -12.06 -10.70 -22.13
C PHE A 28 -12.95 -11.93 -21.98
N THR A 29 -13.57 -12.38 -23.05
CA THR A 29 -14.50 -13.54 -23.01
C THR A 29 -13.81 -14.91 -23.03
N GLU A 30 -12.47 -14.96 -23.24
CA GLU A 30 -11.73 -16.22 -23.32
C GLU A 30 -11.19 -16.74 -21.99
N HIS A 31 -11.03 -15.88 -20.96
CA HIS A 31 -10.45 -16.28 -19.68
C HIS A 31 -11.49 -16.29 -18.56
N ALA A 32 -11.85 -17.48 -18.13
CA ALA A 32 -12.77 -17.66 -17.01
C ALA A 32 -12.15 -17.35 -15.64
N THR A 33 -10.81 -17.35 -15.52
CA THR A 33 -10.10 -17.26 -14.23
C THR A 33 -8.92 -16.31 -14.24
N LEU A 34 -8.56 -15.83 -13.06
CA LEU A 34 -7.46 -14.90 -12.86
C LEU A 34 -6.09 -15.44 -13.29
N PRO A 35 -5.69 -16.71 -12.95
CA PRO A 35 -4.43 -17.25 -13.44
C PRO A 35 -4.39 -17.37 -14.96
N GLY A 36 -5.48 -17.81 -15.60
CA GLY A 36 -5.57 -17.86 -17.06
C GLY A 36 -5.30 -16.48 -17.69
N LEU A 37 -5.97 -15.43 -17.19
CA LEU A 37 -5.79 -14.06 -17.63
C LEU A 37 -4.33 -13.57 -17.51
N CYS A 38 -3.69 -13.82 -16.37
CA CYS A 38 -2.34 -13.36 -16.08
C CYS A 38 -1.30 -14.13 -16.90
N LEU A 39 -1.39 -15.45 -16.91
CA LEU A 39 -0.39 -16.33 -17.55
C LEU A 39 -0.39 -16.18 -19.07
N ASP A 40 -1.57 -16.03 -19.68
CA ASP A 40 -1.68 -15.78 -21.11
C ASP A 40 -1.06 -14.44 -21.51
N ALA A 41 -1.35 -13.38 -20.76
CA ALA A 41 -0.76 -12.07 -21.03
C ALA A 41 0.78 -12.08 -20.89
N ILE A 42 1.32 -12.71 -19.84
CA ILE A 42 2.77 -12.84 -19.63
C ILE A 42 3.42 -13.67 -20.74
N ALA A 43 2.80 -14.80 -21.14
CA ALA A 43 3.32 -15.67 -22.20
C ALA A 43 3.33 -14.95 -23.56
N ARG A 44 2.26 -14.24 -23.89
CA ARG A 44 2.09 -13.49 -25.16
C ARG A 44 3.18 -12.44 -25.33
N HIS A 45 3.48 -11.67 -24.28
CA HIS A 45 4.51 -10.63 -24.32
C HIS A 45 5.93 -11.16 -24.12
N ASN A 46 6.09 -12.26 -23.42
CA ASN A 46 7.34 -12.98 -23.17
C ASN A 46 8.57 -12.06 -22.96
N LYS A 47 8.45 -11.10 -22.06
CA LYS A 47 9.56 -10.17 -21.75
C LYS A 47 10.74 -10.94 -21.13
N PRO A 48 11.99 -10.57 -21.44
CA PRO A 48 13.17 -11.21 -20.84
C PRO A 48 13.34 -10.90 -19.35
N ASP A 49 12.73 -9.82 -18.89
CA ASP A 49 12.79 -9.26 -17.53
C ASP A 49 11.38 -9.09 -16.93
N ALA A 50 10.51 -10.09 -17.14
CA ALA A 50 9.12 -10.01 -16.66
C ALA A 50 9.06 -9.86 -15.13
N ILE A 51 9.82 -10.69 -14.41
CA ILE A 51 9.91 -10.71 -12.95
C ILE A 51 11.39 -10.66 -12.55
N ASN A 52 11.71 -9.89 -11.53
CA ASN A 52 13.10 -9.63 -11.20
C ASN A 52 13.32 -9.54 -9.69
N GLU A 53 14.45 -10.07 -9.23
CA GLU A 53 14.89 -9.96 -7.83
C GLU A 53 16.37 -9.62 -7.73
N LYS A 54 16.79 -9.09 -6.58
CA LYS A 54 18.20 -8.78 -6.35
C LYS A 54 18.84 -9.88 -5.49
N ARG A 55 19.71 -10.71 -6.10
CA ARG A 55 20.51 -11.73 -5.41
C ARG A 55 21.97 -11.31 -5.40
N GLU A 56 22.63 -11.38 -4.26
CA GLU A 56 24.06 -11.02 -4.10
C GLU A 56 24.45 -9.68 -4.74
N GLY A 57 23.58 -8.68 -4.62
CA GLY A 57 23.80 -7.34 -5.16
C GLY A 57 23.56 -7.18 -6.67
N ARG A 58 23.15 -8.23 -7.38
CA ARG A 58 22.85 -8.22 -8.82
C ARG A 58 21.38 -8.52 -9.09
N TRP A 59 20.81 -7.86 -10.09
CA TRP A 59 19.47 -8.18 -10.56
C TRP A 59 19.48 -9.46 -11.38
N VAL A 60 18.69 -10.43 -10.94
CA VAL A 60 18.40 -11.68 -11.65
C VAL A 60 17.06 -11.53 -12.34
N HIS A 61 17.01 -11.84 -13.62
CA HIS A 61 15.83 -11.67 -14.46
C HIS A 61 15.21 -13.03 -14.76
N ILE A 62 13.89 -13.12 -14.60
CA ILE A 62 13.07 -14.27 -14.98
C ILE A 62 12.21 -13.83 -16.17
N SER A 63 12.38 -14.51 -17.30
CA SER A 63 11.59 -14.22 -18.50
C SER A 63 10.12 -14.62 -18.33
N GLY A 64 9.23 -14.03 -19.16
CA GLY A 64 7.81 -14.37 -19.11
C GLY A 64 7.59 -15.89 -19.34
N ARG A 65 8.30 -16.49 -20.29
CA ARG A 65 8.23 -17.94 -20.57
C ARG A 65 8.68 -18.77 -19.38
N GLU A 66 9.77 -18.39 -18.76
CA GLU A 66 10.29 -19.10 -17.58
C GLU A 66 9.33 -18.98 -16.39
N PHE A 67 8.80 -17.77 -16.13
CA PHE A 67 7.83 -17.55 -15.07
C PHE A 67 6.59 -18.41 -15.26
N VAL A 68 5.98 -18.41 -16.45
CA VAL A 68 4.80 -19.22 -16.77
C VAL A 68 5.12 -20.71 -16.64
N GLY A 69 6.29 -21.15 -17.12
CA GLY A 69 6.75 -22.53 -16.98
C GLY A 69 6.91 -22.96 -15.53
N ARG A 70 7.45 -22.10 -14.67
CA ARG A 70 7.57 -22.37 -13.23
C ARG A 70 6.19 -22.47 -12.56
N VAL A 71 5.27 -21.53 -12.84
CA VAL A 71 3.89 -21.59 -12.32
C VAL A 71 3.22 -22.90 -12.71
N ARG A 72 3.32 -23.29 -13.99
CA ARG A 72 2.77 -24.55 -14.54
C ARG A 72 3.30 -25.76 -13.78
N ARG A 73 4.62 -25.87 -13.63
CA ARG A 73 5.26 -27.00 -12.91
C ARG A 73 4.87 -27.04 -11.44
N VAL A 74 4.89 -25.89 -10.76
CA VAL A 74 4.48 -25.82 -9.35
C VAL A 74 3.02 -26.20 -9.17
N ALA A 75 2.10 -25.77 -10.05
CA ALA A 75 0.69 -26.14 -9.99
C ALA A 75 0.48 -27.65 -10.13
N LEU A 76 1.12 -28.28 -11.13
CA LEU A 76 1.07 -29.73 -11.31
C LEU A 76 1.66 -30.49 -10.10
N GLY A 77 2.79 -30.01 -9.57
CA GLY A 77 3.41 -30.60 -8.39
C GLY A 77 2.56 -30.46 -7.12
N LEU A 78 1.83 -29.36 -6.96
CA LEU A 78 0.87 -29.18 -5.85
C LEU A 78 -0.29 -30.18 -5.95
N THR A 79 -0.79 -30.43 -7.15
CA THR A 79 -1.85 -31.44 -7.36
C THR A 79 -1.35 -32.85 -7.02
N ASP A 80 -0.11 -33.20 -7.41
CA ASP A 80 0.53 -34.49 -7.04
C ASP A 80 0.77 -34.59 -5.52
N LEU A 81 1.07 -33.47 -4.86
CA LEU A 81 1.14 -33.39 -3.39
C LEU A 81 -0.23 -33.61 -2.72
N GLY A 82 -1.31 -33.69 -3.49
CA GLY A 82 -2.68 -33.96 -3.03
C GLY A 82 -3.51 -32.72 -2.75
N ILE A 83 -3.11 -31.54 -3.25
CA ILE A 83 -3.96 -30.33 -3.21
C ILE A 83 -5.09 -30.49 -4.21
N GLN A 84 -6.32 -30.26 -3.74
CA GLN A 84 -7.56 -30.38 -4.53
C GLN A 84 -8.20 -29.00 -4.76
N PRO A 85 -9.03 -28.85 -5.80
CA PRO A 85 -9.83 -27.65 -6.00
C PRO A 85 -10.64 -27.30 -4.73
N GLY A 86 -10.60 -26.01 -4.33
CA GLY A 86 -11.26 -25.51 -3.13
C GLY A 86 -10.45 -25.70 -1.83
N ASP A 87 -9.32 -26.39 -1.83
CA ASP A 87 -8.42 -26.45 -0.69
C ASP A 87 -7.82 -25.08 -0.37
N ARG A 88 -7.61 -24.80 0.92
CA ARG A 88 -6.96 -23.56 1.36
C ARG A 88 -5.48 -23.82 1.56
N VAL A 89 -4.66 -23.07 0.84
CA VAL A 89 -3.19 -23.11 0.94
C VAL A 89 -2.71 -21.79 1.52
N ALA A 90 -2.15 -21.84 2.71
CA ALA A 90 -1.57 -20.67 3.35
C ALA A 90 -0.24 -20.30 2.68
N LEU A 91 0.03 -18.99 2.58
CA LEU A 91 1.23 -18.46 1.93
C LEU A 91 1.87 -17.38 2.80
N ILE A 92 3.09 -17.65 3.32
CA ILE A 92 3.84 -16.74 4.19
C ILE A 92 5.23 -16.50 3.60
N SER A 93 5.46 -15.36 2.98
CA SER A 93 6.77 -15.00 2.43
C SER A 93 6.87 -13.49 2.23
N GLU A 94 8.10 -13.00 2.25
CA GLU A 94 8.46 -11.68 1.73
C GLU A 94 8.24 -11.58 0.22
N ASN A 95 8.29 -10.35 -0.32
CA ASN A 95 8.16 -10.13 -1.76
C ASN A 95 9.36 -10.73 -2.51
N ARG A 96 9.08 -11.76 -3.30
CA ARG A 96 10.05 -12.49 -4.12
C ARG A 96 9.32 -13.23 -5.26
N PRO A 97 10.02 -13.64 -6.32
CA PRO A 97 9.41 -14.38 -7.44
C PRO A 97 8.62 -15.61 -7.00
N GLU A 98 9.13 -16.35 -6.02
CA GLU A 98 8.50 -17.56 -5.52
C GLU A 98 7.14 -17.30 -4.88
N TRP A 99 6.92 -16.12 -4.26
CA TRP A 99 5.61 -15.74 -3.75
C TRP A 99 4.57 -15.69 -4.89
N SER A 100 4.92 -15.00 -5.97
CA SER A 100 4.02 -14.82 -7.12
C SER A 100 3.82 -16.11 -7.91
N ILE A 101 4.87 -16.93 -8.01
CA ILE A 101 4.79 -18.28 -8.61
C ILE A 101 3.86 -19.16 -7.79
N ALA A 102 4.03 -19.20 -6.47
CA ALA A 102 3.20 -19.98 -5.56
C ALA A 102 1.74 -19.54 -5.62
N ASP A 103 1.48 -18.23 -5.55
CA ASP A 103 0.12 -17.71 -5.61
C ASP A 103 -0.61 -18.10 -6.90
N LEU A 104 -0.01 -17.83 -8.07
CA LEU A 104 -0.61 -18.22 -9.34
C LEU A 104 -0.70 -19.73 -9.51
N ALA A 105 0.23 -20.52 -8.96
CA ALA A 105 0.18 -21.98 -9.01
C ALA A 105 -0.94 -22.54 -8.13
N ILE A 106 -1.14 -22.02 -6.91
CA ILE A 106 -2.26 -22.36 -6.03
C ILE A 106 -3.58 -22.09 -6.75
N LEU A 107 -3.72 -20.89 -7.32
CA LEU A 107 -4.91 -20.50 -8.08
C LEU A 107 -5.12 -21.41 -9.29
N SER A 108 -4.06 -21.74 -10.05
CA SER A 108 -4.15 -22.64 -11.22
C SER A 108 -4.51 -24.08 -10.85
N ALA A 109 -4.26 -24.51 -9.62
CA ALA A 109 -4.71 -25.80 -9.09
C ALA A 109 -6.15 -25.78 -8.60
N GLY A 110 -6.90 -24.68 -8.80
CA GLY A 110 -8.25 -24.48 -8.29
C GLY A 110 -8.32 -24.29 -6.77
N ALA A 111 -7.18 -24.11 -6.10
CA ALA A 111 -7.09 -23.96 -4.66
C ALA A 111 -7.18 -22.45 -4.26
N VAL A 112 -7.46 -22.22 -2.99
CA VAL A 112 -7.69 -20.89 -2.41
C VAL A 112 -6.45 -20.43 -1.68
N THR A 113 -5.83 -19.32 -2.10
CA THR A 113 -4.68 -18.75 -1.39
C THR A 113 -5.13 -18.05 -0.11
N VAL A 114 -4.49 -18.37 1.01
CA VAL A 114 -4.63 -17.67 2.29
C VAL A 114 -3.32 -16.93 2.61
N PRO A 115 -3.17 -15.68 2.15
CA PRO A 115 -1.93 -14.95 2.37
C PRO A 115 -1.85 -14.45 3.81
N ILE A 116 -0.68 -14.65 4.45
CA ILE A 116 -0.41 -14.23 5.81
C ILE A 116 0.83 -13.32 5.78
N TYR A 117 0.81 -12.23 6.57
CA TYR A 117 1.96 -11.33 6.66
C TYR A 117 3.13 -11.98 7.40
N THR A 118 4.34 -11.75 6.93
CA THR A 118 5.57 -12.21 7.58
C THR A 118 5.79 -11.62 8.98
N THR A 119 5.08 -10.55 9.29
CA THR A 119 5.11 -9.84 10.59
C THR A 119 3.84 -10.08 11.42
N GLN A 120 3.00 -11.03 11.01
CA GLN A 120 1.79 -11.38 11.76
C GLN A 120 2.17 -12.00 13.11
N ALA A 121 1.49 -11.65 14.20
CA ALA A 121 1.74 -12.26 15.50
C ALA A 121 1.47 -13.77 15.47
N VAL A 122 2.23 -14.54 16.23
CA VAL A 122 2.21 -16.01 16.20
C VAL A 122 0.82 -16.58 16.52
N ASP A 123 0.15 -16.04 17.51
CA ASP A 123 -1.24 -16.40 17.87
C ASP A 123 -2.23 -16.14 16.74
N GLN A 124 -2.02 -15.08 15.99
CA GLN A 124 -2.85 -14.75 14.85
C GLN A 124 -2.52 -15.63 13.64
N ILE A 125 -1.27 -16.05 13.44
CA ILE A 125 -0.91 -17.06 12.42
C ILE A 125 -1.65 -18.36 12.72
N GLU A 126 -1.59 -18.84 13.97
CA GLU A 126 -2.31 -20.04 14.41
C GLU A 126 -3.83 -19.90 14.19
N PHE A 127 -4.41 -18.76 14.58
CA PHE A 127 -5.82 -18.47 14.37
C PHE A 127 -6.21 -18.54 12.89
N ILE A 128 -5.46 -17.86 12.01
CA ILE A 128 -5.75 -17.80 10.57
C ILE A 128 -5.69 -19.20 9.94
N LEU A 129 -4.68 -19.98 10.28
CA LEU A 129 -4.53 -21.35 9.79
C LEU A 129 -5.69 -22.24 10.22
N LYS A 130 -6.11 -22.14 11.49
CA LYS A 130 -7.26 -22.91 12.05
C LYS A 130 -8.58 -22.47 11.43
N ASP A 131 -8.86 -21.18 11.42
CA ASP A 131 -10.15 -20.65 10.96
C ASP A 131 -10.34 -20.85 9.46
N SER A 132 -9.32 -20.60 8.65
CA SER A 132 -9.36 -20.87 7.20
C SER A 132 -9.47 -22.36 6.90
N GLY A 133 -9.06 -23.24 7.81
CA GLY A 133 -8.92 -24.67 7.59
C GLY A 133 -7.85 -24.95 6.53
N ALA A 134 -6.74 -24.21 6.52
CA ALA A 134 -5.64 -24.45 5.60
C ALA A 134 -5.08 -25.88 5.79
N CYS A 135 -5.00 -26.65 4.70
CA CYS A 135 -4.45 -28.00 4.68
C CYS A 135 -2.98 -28.04 4.25
N ALA A 136 -2.48 -26.94 3.69
CA ALA A 136 -1.09 -26.80 3.29
C ALA A 136 -0.56 -25.40 3.62
N LEU A 137 0.75 -25.31 3.82
CA LEU A 137 1.49 -24.07 4.03
C LEU A 137 2.67 -23.98 3.07
N MET A 138 2.74 -22.91 2.31
CA MET A 138 3.92 -22.53 1.54
C MET A 138 4.61 -21.38 2.24
N ILE A 139 5.89 -21.52 2.58
CA ILE A 139 6.58 -20.54 3.42
C ILE A 139 8.04 -20.36 3.00
N SER A 140 8.52 -19.10 3.05
CA SER A 140 9.95 -18.81 2.90
C SER A 140 10.74 -19.29 4.13
N GLY A 141 12.04 -19.51 3.96
CA GLY A 141 12.92 -19.97 5.01
C GLY A 141 13.43 -18.90 5.96
N GLY A 142 14.53 -19.20 6.63
CA GLY A 142 15.29 -18.26 7.42
C GLY A 142 14.48 -17.59 8.55
N ARG A 143 14.46 -16.24 8.54
CA ARG A 143 13.79 -15.45 9.57
C ARG A 143 12.27 -15.63 9.60
N VAL A 144 11.64 -15.76 8.44
CA VAL A 144 10.17 -15.90 8.34
C VAL A 144 9.73 -17.23 8.93
N LEU A 145 10.40 -18.32 8.55
CA LEU A 145 10.13 -19.65 9.09
C LEU A 145 10.31 -19.68 10.61
N LYS A 146 11.43 -19.12 11.11
CA LYS A 146 11.71 -19.06 12.56
C LYS A 146 10.61 -18.33 13.33
N HIS A 147 10.10 -17.22 12.76
CA HIS A 147 9.04 -16.43 13.39
C HIS A 147 7.69 -17.16 13.39
N ALA A 148 7.30 -17.76 12.25
CA ALA A 148 5.99 -18.36 12.10
C ALA A 148 5.85 -19.76 12.74
N ARG A 149 6.98 -20.42 13.04
CA ARG A 149 7.06 -21.84 13.40
C ARG A 149 6.12 -22.26 14.51
N GLU A 150 6.10 -21.53 15.63
CA GLU A 150 5.25 -21.86 16.78
C GLU A 150 3.75 -21.77 16.44
N GLY A 151 3.38 -20.96 15.45
CA GLY A 151 1.99 -20.78 15.01
C GLY A 151 1.45 -21.93 14.15
N PHE A 152 2.30 -22.80 13.62
CA PHE A 152 1.86 -23.88 12.76
C PHE A 152 2.30 -25.30 13.19
N GLU A 153 3.40 -25.50 13.93
CA GLU A 153 3.91 -26.83 14.29
C GLU A 153 2.96 -27.69 15.11
N ARG A 154 1.97 -27.07 15.75
CA ARG A 154 0.98 -27.78 16.61
C ARG A 154 -0.34 -28.05 15.89
N LEU A 155 -0.41 -27.80 14.58
CA LEU A 155 -1.65 -27.90 13.82
C LEU A 155 -1.70 -29.23 13.06
N ASP A 156 -2.38 -30.23 13.60
CA ASP A 156 -2.54 -31.56 12.99
C ASP A 156 -3.19 -31.50 11.59
N GLN A 157 -4.00 -30.48 11.33
CA GLN A 157 -4.67 -30.26 10.04
C GLN A 157 -3.70 -29.80 8.92
N LEU A 158 -2.51 -29.31 9.29
CA LEU A 158 -1.52 -28.81 8.36
C LEU A 158 -0.58 -29.98 7.94
N GLU A 159 -1.06 -30.79 7.03
CA GLU A 159 -0.38 -32.03 6.62
C GLU A 159 0.80 -31.80 5.67
N ARG A 160 0.81 -30.66 4.96
CA ARG A 160 1.74 -30.37 3.87
C ARG A 160 2.42 -29.03 4.07
N ILE A 161 3.75 -29.05 4.18
CA ILE A 161 4.56 -27.84 4.32
C ILE A 161 5.56 -27.79 3.18
N VAL A 162 5.50 -26.72 2.38
CA VAL A 162 6.41 -26.46 1.26
C VAL A 162 7.31 -25.28 1.62
N LEU A 163 8.61 -25.54 1.68
CA LEU A 163 9.63 -24.52 1.98
C LEU A 163 10.21 -23.96 0.68
N PHE A 164 10.31 -22.63 0.60
CA PHE A 164 10.88 -21.97 -0.58
C PHE A 164 12.40 -22.12 -0.65
N ASP A 165 13.06 -22.14 0.50
CA ASP A 165 14.51 -22.19 0.60
C ASP A 165 14.97 -23.59 1.02
N SER A 166 15.71 -24.27 0.13
CA SER A 166 16.16 -25.68 0.30
C SER A 166 16.99 -25.89 1.57
N ASP A 167 17.80 -24.88 1.95
CA ASP A 167 18.64 -24.91 3.17
C ASP A 167 17.81 -25.02 4.47
N SER A 168 16.53 -24.72 4.40
CA SER A 168 15.61 -24.78 5.55
C SER A 168 14.86 -26.11 5.67
N ALA A 169 14.95 -26.99 4.68
CA ALA A 169 14.13 -28.20 4.57
C ALA A 169 14.35 -29.20 5.74
N GLU A 170 15.58 -29.33 6.22
CA GLU A 170 15.90 -30.21 7.36
C GLU A 170 15.32 -29.72 8.68
N SER A 171 14.93 -28.45 8.76
CA SER A 171 14.44 -27.82 10.00
C SER A 171 13.00 -28.16 10.35
N VAL A 172 12.17 -28.59 9.37
CA VAL A 172 10.75 -28.91 9.57
C VAL A 172 10.49 -30.35 9.11
N LYS A 173 10.13 -31.21 10.05
CA LYS A 173 9.90 -32.63 9.77
C LYS A 173 8.73 -32.84 8.79
N GLY A 174 8.97 -33.60 7.73
CA GLY A 174 7.94 -33.92 6.73
C GLY A 174 7.67 -32.81 5.72
N SER A 175 8.43 -31.72 5.76
CA SER A 175 8.33 -30.70 4.72
C SER A 175 8.99 -31.15 3.41
N VAL A 176 8.52 -30.56 2.31
CA VAL A 176 9.12 -30.65 0.97
C VAL A 176 9.62 -29.29 0.53
N THR A 177 10.49 -29.22 -0.47
CA THR A 177 10.97 -27.94 -1.01
C THR A 177 10.15 -27.53 -2.23
N LEU A 178 10.06 -26.22 -2.48
CA LEU A 178 9.46 -25.71 -3.72
C LEU A 178 10.18 -26.26 -4.95
N GLU A 179 11.50 -26.40 -4.88
CA GLU A 179 12.32 -27.01 -5.94
C GLU A 179 11.90 -28.46 -6.25
N SER A 180 11.66 -29.27 -5.21
CA SER A 180 11.19 -30.67 -5.40
C SER A 180 9.77 -30.72 -5.97
N ILE A 181 8.89 -29.83 -5.57
CA ILE A 181 7.53 -29.68 -6.14
C ILE A 181 7.63 -29.29 -7.62
N GLU A 182 8.49 -28.33 -7.95
CA GLU A 182 8.71 -27.87 -9.33
C GLU A 182 9.31 -28.97 -10.20
N ALA A 183 10.27 -29.77 -9.69
CA ALA A 183 10.86 -30.90 -10.39
C ALA A 183 9.83 -32.00 -10.66
N ARG A 184 9.01 -32.35 -9.65
CA ARG A 184 7.94 -33.34 -9.84
C ARG A 184 6.89 -32.86 -10.84
N GLY A 185 6.52 -31.58 -10.79
CA GLY A 185 5.61 -31.00 -11.79
C GLY A 185 6.18 -30.99 -13.21
N ALA A 186 7.51 -30.87 -13.37
CA ALA A 186 8.15 -31.00 -14.68
C ALA A 186 8.01 -32.42 -15.27
N GLU A 187 8.20 -33.45 -14.44
CA GLU A 187 7.96 -34.83 -14.86
C GLU A 187 6.50 -35.02 -15.32
N LEU A 188 5.54 -34.55 -14.54
CA LEU A 188 4.11 -34.65 -14.87
C LEU A 188 3.74 -33.89 -16.15
N ASP A 189 4.37 -32.73 -16.39
CA ASP A 189 4.18 -31.95 -17.61
C ASP A 189 4.75 -32.63 -18.86
N GLU A 190 5.84 -33.37 -18.72
CA GLU A 190 6.39 -34.21 -19.78
C GLU A 190 5.52 -35.46 -20.06
N GLU A 191 4.96 -36.07 -18.99
CA GLU A 191 4.06 -37.23 -19.10
C GLU A 191 2.73 -36.84 -19.78
N ASP A 192 2.17 -35.70 -19.44
CA ASP A 192 0.91 -35.19 -19.99
C ASP A 192 0.93 -33.67 -20.21
N PRO A 193 1.40 -33.20 -21.37
CA PRO A 193 1.51 -31.76 -21.66
C PRO A 193 0.18 -30.98 -21.66
N ARG A 194 -0.96 -31.66 -21.59
CA ARG A 194 -2.29 -31.05 -21.52
C ARG A 194 -2.88 -31.02 -20.11
N ALA A 195 -2.20 -31.59 -19.13
CA ALA A 195 -2.72 -31.67 -17.75
C ALA A 195 -3.00 -30.31 -17.17
N PHE A 196 -2.08 -29.36 -17.31
CA PHE A 196 -2.23 -28.00 -16.85
C PHE A 196 -3.38 -27.23 -17.54
N ASP A 197 -3.50 -27.37 -18.86
CA ASP A 197 -4.55 -26.69 -19.61
C ASP A 197 -5.95 -27.21 -19.22
N ARG A 198 -6.07 -28.52 -18.97
CA ARG A 198 -7.30 -29.11 -18.43
C ARG A 198 -7.60 -28.61 -17.01
N MET A 199 -6.58 -28.44 -16.17
CA MET A 199 -6.71 -27.90 -14.81
C MET A 199 -7.34 -26.51 -14.86
N LEU A 200 -6.77 -25.58 -15.64
CA LEU A 200 -7.31 -24.23 -15.83
C LEU A 200 -8.74 -24.22 -16.41
N ALA A 201 -9.06 -25.16 -17.30
CA ALA A 201 -10.39 -25.21 -17.93
C ALA A 201 -11.51 -25.66 -16.97
N HIS A 202 -11.20 -26.25 -15.82
CA HIS A 202 -12.19 -26.65 -14.82
C HIS A 202 -12.57 -25.54 -13.85
N GLU A 203 -11.75 -24.49 -13.73
CA GLU A 203 -11.99 -23.37 -12.85
C GLU A 203 -13.07 -22.43 -13.39
N ARG A 204 -13.78 -21.77 -12.48
CA ARG A 204 -14.85 -20.82 -12.80
C ARG A 204 -14.53 -19.45 -12.25
N ALA A 205 -15.07 -18.42 -12.90
CA ALA A 205 -14.92 -17.02 -12.47
C ALA A 205 -15.48 -16.76 -11.06
N ASP A 206 -16.54 -17.47 -10.68
CA ASP A 206 -17.17 -17.37 -9.37
C ASP A 206 -16.54 -18.25 -8.29
N ASP A 207 -15.53 -19.06 -8.62
CA ASP A 207 -14.74 -19.80 -7.62
C ASP A 207 -13.95 -18.85 -6.73
N LEU A 208 -13.72 -19.30 -5.49
CA LEU A 208 -13.00 -18.51 -4.50
C LEU A 208 -11.50 -18.51 -4.81
N ALA A 209 -10.94 -17.34 -5.05
CA ALA A 209 -9.50 -17.18 -5.30
C ALA A 209 -8.72 -17.02 -4.00
N THR A 210 -9.28 -16.35 -3.00
CA THR A 210 -8.54 -16.05 -1.77
C THR A 210 -9.42 -15.77 -0.57
N ILE A 211 -8.85 -16.01 0.62
CA ILE A 211 -9.38 -15.54 1.90
C ILE A 211 -8.30 -14.67 2.55
N ILE A 212 -8.52 -13.35 2.60
CA ILE A 212 -7.57 -12.40 3.20
C ILE A 212 -8.07 -11.98 4.57
N TYR A 213 -7.29 -12.25 5.61
CA TYR A 213 -7.66 -11.89 6.97
C TYR A 213 -7.33 -10.43 7.28
N THR A 214 -8.35 -9.70 7.73
CA THR A 214 -8.22 -8.31 8.17
C THR A 214 -8.41 -8.22 9.68
N SER A 215 -7.61 -7.38 10.33
CA SER A 215 -7.80 -7.08 11.75
C SER A 215 -9.10 -6.30 11.94
N GLY A 216 -10.15 -6.99 12.32
CA GLY A 216 -11.42 -6.36 12.69
C GLY A 216 -11.26 -5.43 13.89
N THR A 217 -12.12 -4.43 13.99
CA THR A 217 -12.18 -3.53 15.16
C THR A 217 -12.63 -4.26 16.44
N THR A 218 -13.12 -5.48 16.33
CA THR A 218 -13.64 -6.32 17.43
C THR A 218 -12.60 -7.27 18.04
N GLY A 219 -11.37 -7.30 17.53
CA GLY A 219 -10.24 -8.08 18.08
C GLY A 219 -9.84 -9.29 17.25
N GLU A 220 -10.76 -10.16 16.86
CA GLU A 220 -10.43 -11.33 16.01
C GLU A 220 -10.42 -10.96 14.53
N PRO A 221 -9.41 -11.44 13.76
CA PRO A 221 -9.35 -11.22 12.33
C PRO A 221 -10.53 -11.88 11.61
N LYS A 222 -11.06 -11.23 10.56
CA LYS A 222 -12.10 -11.79 9.69
C LYS A 222 -11.54 -12.08 8.31
N GLY A 223 -11.83 -13.27 7.79
CA GLY A 223 -11.42 -13.70 6.46
C GLY A 223 -12.33 -13.11 5.37
N VAL A 224 -11.81 -12.20 4.56
CA VAL A 224 -12.51 -11.62 3.41
C VAL A 224 -12.43 -12.58 2.22
N MET A 225 -13.56 -13.02 1.69
CA MET A 225 -13.65 -13.94 0.54
C MET A 225 -13.72 -13.17 -0.77
N LEU A 226 -12.71 -13.36 -1.63
CA LEU A 226 -12.68 -12.78 -2.98
C LEU A 226 -12.60 -13.89 -4.03
N THR A 227 -13.42 -13.76 -5.09
CA THR A 227 -13.48 -14.68 -6.23
C THR A 227 -12.51 -14.27 -7.33
N HIS A 228 -12.31 -15.14 -8.32
CA HIS A 228 -11.55 -14.78 -9.53
C HIS A 228 -12.20 -13.57 -10.23
N ASP A 229 -13.53 -13.53 -10.32
CA ASP A 229 -14.26 -12.42 -10.96
C ASP A 229 -14.05 -11.08 -10.25
N ASN A 230 -13.97 -11.06 -8.92
CA ASN A 230 -13.65 -9.83 -8.18
C ASN A 230 -12.30 -9.22 -8.63
N PHE A 231 -11.29 -10.07 -8.85
CA PHE A 231 -9.99 -9.62 -9.33
C PHE A 231 -9.99 -9.28 -10.82
N ILE A 232 -10.60 -10.11 -11.67
CA ILE A 232 -10.65 -9.89 -13.12
C ILE A 232 -11.33 -8.56 -13.44
N SER A 233 -12.50 -8.30 -12.83
CA SER A 233 -13.21 -7.04 -12.99
C SER A 233 -12.36 -5.85 -12.52
N ASN A 234 -11.63 -6.01 -11.43
CA ASN A 234 -10.75 -4.96 -10.90
C ASN A 234 -9.53 -4.71 -11.81
N VAL A 235 -8.86 -5.77 -12.29
CA VAL A 235 -7.75 -5.68 -13.25
C VAL A 235 -8.18 -4.96 -14.51
N THR A 236 -9.33 -5.34 -15.06
CA THR A 236 -9.89 -4.75 -16.28
C THR A 236 -10.21 -3.26 -16.11
N SER A 237 -10.94 -2.94 -15.05
CA SER A 237 -11.37 -1.55 -14.82
C SER A 237 -10.19 -0.61 -14.53
N ILE A 238 -9.15 -1.09 -13.85
CA ILE A 238 -7.92 -0.32 -13.61
C ILE A 238 -7.13 -0.14 -14.90
N THR A 239 -7.00 -1.18 -15.72
CA THR A 239 -6.30 -1.12 -17.01
C THR A 239 -6.98 -0.12 -17.96
N ASN A 240 -8.31 -0.07 -17.98
CA ASN A 240 -9.06 0.91 -18.77
C ASN A 240 -8.95 2.33 -18.17
N GLY A 241 -8.76 2.46 -16.87
CA GLY A 241 -8.74 3.73 -16.16
C GLY A 241 -7.37 4.41 -16.04
N LEU A 242 -6.27 3.67 -16.16
CA LEU A 242 -4.90 4.18 -16.01
C LEU A 242 -4.04 3.84 -17.23
N PRO A 243 -3.17 4.75 -17.70
CA PRO A 243 -2.28 4.50 -18.82
C PRO A 243 -1.10 3.60 -18.41
N ILE A 244 -1.34 2.29 -18.38
CA ILE A 244 -0.35 1.26 -18.08
C ILE A 244 0.10 0.64 -19.40
N LEU A 245 1.40 0.59 -19.62
CA LEU A 245 2.00 0.18 -20.89
C LEU A 245 2.85 -1.09 -20.74
N PRO A 246 2.93 -1.97 -21.76
CA PRO A 246 3.83 -3.12 -21.71
C PRO A 246 5.31 -2.74 -21.57
N THR A 247 5.67 -1.51 -21.90
CA THR A 247 7.03 -0.98 -21.73
C THR A 247 7.31 -0.48 -20.32
N ASP A 248 6.31 -0.49 -19.44
CA ASP A 248 6.48 -0.04 -18.06
C ASP A 248 7.34 -0.99 -17.25
N VAL A 249 7.99 -0.37 -16.25
CA VAL A 249 8.80 -1.03 -15.23
C VAL A 249 8.36 -0.52 -13.88
N SER A 250 8.17 -1.43 -12.93
CA SER A 250 7.75 -1.10 -11.57
C SER A 250 8.62 -1.79 -10.52
N ILE A 251 8.67 -1.19 -9.33
CA ILE A 251 9.25 -1.82 -8.13
C ILE A 251 8.10 -2.19 -7.20
N SER A 252 8.01 -3.46 -6.84
CA SER A 252 7.10 -3.99 -5.83
C SER A 252 7.76 -3.95 -4.47
N VAL A 253 7.22 -3.16 -3.55
CA VAL A 253 7.77 -2.94 -2.20
C VAL A 253 6.75 -3.15 -1.10
N LEU A 254 5.45 -3.04 -1.42
CA LEU A 254 4.38 -3.29 -0.47
C LEU A 254 4.17 -4.80 -0.33
N PRO A 255 3.71 -5.31 0.84
CA PRO A 255 3.50 -6.74 1.01
C PRO A 255 2.51 -7.32 0.00
N LEU A 256 2.90 -8.36 -0.73
CA LEU A 256 2.01 -9.09 -1.65
C LEU A 256 0.85 -9.79 -0.91
N SER A 257 0.98 -10.02 0.39
CA SER A 257 -0.11 -10.51 1.24
C SER A 257 -1.22 -9.47 1.41
N HIS A 258 -0.98 -8.19 1.08
CA HIS A 258 -1.99 -7.14 1.14
C HIS A 258 -2.73 -7.02 -0.19
N ILE A 259 -4.06 -6.87 -0.13
CA ILE A 259 -4.93 -6.76 -1.32
C ILE A 259 -4.44 -5.70 -2.32
N PHE A 260 -3.94 -4.55 -1.87
CA PHE A 260 -3.49 -3.48 -2.74
C PHE A 260 -2.34 -3.92 -3.65
N GLU A 261 -1.23 -4.41 -3.09
CA GLU A 261 -0.07 -4.83 -3.89
C GLU A 261 -0.38 -6.06 -4.73
N ARG A 262 -1.16 -7.00 -4.20
CA ARG A 262 -1.57 -8.20 -4.91
C ARG A 262 -2.46 -7.88 -6.11
N SER A 263 -3.46 -6.99 -5.97
CA SER A 263 -4.28 -6.53 -7.10
C SER A 263 -3.44 -5.81 -8.15
N VAL A 264 -2.50 -4.96 -7.71
CA VAL A 264 -1.56 -4.27 -8.62
C VAL A 264 -0.64 -5.25 -9.32
N PHE A 265 -0.16 -6.31 -8.66
CA PHE A 265 0.62 -7.37 -9.30
C PHE A 265 -0.15 -8.02 -10.45
N TYR A 266 -1.43 -8.35 -10.27
CA TYR A 266 -2.26 -8.91 -11.35
C TYR A 266 -2.49 -7.90 -12.50
N VAL A 267 -2.70 -6.61 -12.17
CA VAL A 267 -2.75 -5.55 -13.18
C VAL A 267 -1.44 -5.49 -13.97
N PHE A 268 -0.31 -5.61 -13.31
CA PHE A 268 1.00 -5.62 -13.97
C PHE A 268 1.23 -6.87 -14.81
N CYS A 269 0.83 -8.05 -14.34
CA CYS A 269 0.87 -9.27 -15.13
C CYS A 269 0.05 -9.12 -16.42
N TYR A 270 -1.19 -8.66 -16.31
CA TYR A 270 -2.09 -8.47 -17.45
C TYR A 270 -1.55 -7.46 -18.47
N ASN A 271 -0.91 -6.39 -18.02
CA ASN A 271 -0.32 -5.35 -18.87
C ASN A 271 1.15 -5.63 -19.24
N ALA A 272 1.70 -6.78 -18.90
CA ALA A 272 3.09 -7.16 -19.14
C ALA A 272 4.12 -6.13 -18.63
N VAL A 273 3.88 -5.53 -17.48
CA VAL A 273 4.83 -4.63 -16.79
C VAL A 273 5.96 -5.45 -16.19
N SER A 274 7.22 -5.02 -16.36
CA SER A 274 8.36 -5.66 -15.68
C SER A 274 8.35 -5.31 -14.19
N VAL A 275 8.30 -6.31 -13.31
CA VAL A 275 8.23 -6.14 -11.85
C VAL A 275 9.56 -6.48 -11.20
N TYR A 276 10.08 -5.58 -10.38
CA TYR A 276 11.30 -5.73 -9.60
C TYR A 276 10.97 -5.79 -8.12
N TYR A 277 11.24 -6.90 -7.46
CA TYR A 277 10.96 -7.06 -6.04
C TYR A 277 12.00 -6.38 -5.17
N ALA A 278 11.55 -5.53 -4.25
CA ALA A 278 12.38 -4.87 -3.25
C ALA A 278 12.36 -5.67 -1.95
N ALA A 279 13.53 -6.08 -1.49
CA ALA A 279 13.66 -6.85 -0.24
C ALA A 279 13.24 -6.06 1.01
N SER A 280 13.37 -4.73 1.00
CA SER A 280 12.94 -3.87 2.11
C SER A 280 12.72 -2.43 1.70
N PHE A 281 11.94 -1.69 2.51
CA PHE A 281 11.75 -0.25 2.35
C PHE A 281 13.04 0.58 2.47
N ASP A 282 14.06 0.10 3.16
CA ASP A 282 15.27 0.87 3.43
C ASP A 282 16.13 1.04 2.19
N HIS A 283 16.10 0.07 1.27
CA HIS A 283 16.84 0.06 0.01
C HIS A 283 16.08 0.67 -1.17
N VAL A 284 14.81 1.08 -1.01
CA VAL A 284 13.99 1.61 -2.11
C VAL A 284 14.67 2.77 -2.84
N GLY A 285 15.34 3.68 -2.13
CA GLY A 285 16.04 4.80 -2.75
C GLY A 285 17.24 4.38 -3.65
N GLU A 286 17.86 3.24 -3.38
CA GLU A 286 18.88 2.63 -4.23
C GLU A 286 18.22 1.99 -5.45
N TYR A 287 17.20 1.18 -5.24
CA TYR A 287 16.47 0.48 -6.30
C TYR A 287 15.80 1.44 -7.28
N LEU A 288 15.26 2.58 -6.82
CA LEU A 288 14.73 3.62 -7.69
C LEU A 288 15.76 4.14 -8.72
N ARG A 289 17.03 4.29 -8.31
CA ARG A 289 18.11 4.74 -9.19
C ARG A 289 18.64 3.65 -10.13
N GLU A 290 18.66 2.40 -9.66
CA GLU A 290 19.11 1.25 -10.45
C GLU A 290 18.08 0.81 -11.50
N VAL A 291 16.84 0.56 -11.04
CA VAL A 291 15.75 0.04 -11.85
C VAL A 291 15.14 1.14 -12.73
N ARG A 292 15.11 2.39 -12.25
CA ARG A 292 14.53 3.53 -12.93
C ARG A 292 13.08 3.26 -13.35
N PRO A 293 12.16 3.02 -12.41
CA PRO A 293 10.79 2.65 -12.71
C PRO A 293 10.07 3.76 -13.49
N THR A 294 9.06 3.37 -14.28
CA THR A 294 8.19 4.29 -15.01
C THR A 294 6.86 4.52 -14.30
N ILE A 295 6.37 3.52 -13.57
CA ILE A 295 5.22 3.59 -12.67
C ILE A 295 5.57 2.86 -11.39
N MET A 296 4.95 3.23 -10.26
CA MET A 296 5.18 2.53 -8.99
C MET A 296 4.02 2.77 -8.03
N THR A 297 3.63 1.74 -7.29
CA THR A 297 2.72 1.84 -6.16
C THR A 297 3.48 2.07 -4.86
N ALA A 298 2.91 2.89 -3.99
CA ALA A 298 3.50 3.16 -2.69
C ALA A 298 2.44 3.58 -1.66
N VAL A 299 2.84 3.67 -0.39
CA VAL A 299 2.05 4.23 0.70
C VAL A 299 2.59 5.60 1.10
N PRO A 300 1.79 6.47 1.74
CA PRO A 300 2.23 7.82 2.18
C PRO A 300 3.55 7.84 2.93
N ARG A 301 3.81 6.83 3.78
CA ARG A 301 5.05 6.72 4.56
C ARG A 301 6.32 6.68 3.70
N LEU A 302 6.26 6.09 2.51
CA LEU A 302 7.41 6.10 1.58
C LEU A 302 7.68 7.52 1.08
N PHE A 303 6.64 8.26 0.68
CA PHE A 303 6.78 9.64 0.21
C PHE A 303 7.27 10.56 1.32
N GLU A 304 6.80 10.38 2.57
CA GLU A 304 7.30 11.10 3.75
C GLU A 304 8.81 10.85 3.94
N LYS A 305 9.26 9.59 3.94
CA LYS A 305 10.69 9.24 4.06
C LYS A 305 11.52 9.87 2.94
N VAL A 306 11.07 9.79 1.69
CA VAL A 306 11.77 10.38 0.53
C VAL A 306 11.83 11.90 0.68
N TYR A 307 10.72 12.54 1.01
CA TYR A 307 10.63 13.98 1.21
C TYR A 307 11.56 14.46 2.33
N HIS A 308 11.52 13.82 3.50
CA HIS A 308 12.41 14.17 4.62
C HIS A 308 13.89 14.04 4.25
N ARG A 309 14.29 12.99 3.50
CA ARG A 309 15.67 12.87 3.00
C ARG A 309 16.04 14.03 2.06
N ILE A 310 15.15 14.45 1.19
CA ILE A 310 15.34 15.56 0.27
C ILE A 310 15.48 16.88 1.05
N ILE A 311 14.58 17.15 2.00
CA ILE A 311 14.63 18.35 2.86
C ILE A 311 15.93 18.38 3.65
N LYS A 312 16.30 17.27 4.33
CA LYS A 312 17.56 17.18 5.08
C LYS A 312 18.77 17.49 4.21
N LYS A 313 18.83 16.93 3.00
CA LYS A 313 19.92 17.20 2.04
C LYS A 313 19.91 18.66 1.58
N GLY A 314 18.76 19.26 1.34
CA GLY A 314 18.63 20.67 0.95
C GLY A 314 19.05 21.63 2.07
N MET A 315 18.68 21.31 3.30
CA MET A 315 19.04 22.10 4.48
C MET A 315 20.53 22.01 4.82
N SER A 316 21.13 20.83 4.67
CA SER A 316 22.57 20.62 4.93
C SER A 316 23.51 21.23 3.88
N ALA A 317 22.98 21.72 2.75
CA ALA A 317 23.77 22.36 1.69
C ALA A 317 24.43 23.68 2.11
N GLY A 318 23.91 24.34 3.15
CA GLY A 318 24.44 25.55 3.77
C GLY A 318 24.29 26.84 2.94
N GLY A 319 24.33 27.98 3.64
CA GLY A 319 24.43 29.31 3.06
C GLY A 319 23.36 29.64 2.00
N TRP A 320 23.81 30.14 0.84
CA TRP A 320 22.91 30.54 -0.25
C TRP A 320 22.19 29.35 -0.94
N LYS A 321 22.81 28.16 -0.94
CA LYS A 321 22.20 26.96 -1.55
C LYS A 321 20.94 26.54 -0.83
N THR A 322 20.93 26.55 0.51
CA THR A 322 19.73 26.30 1.31
C THR A 322 18.64 27.32 1.02
N LYS A 323 18.99 28.61 0.88
CA LYS A 323 18.01 29.67 0.53
C LYS A 323 17.39 29.44 -0.84
N VAL A 324 18.20 29.03 -1.83
CA VAL A 324 17.71 28.68 -3.18
C VAL A 324 16.79 27.47 -3.11
N PHE A 325 17.16 26.43 -2.37
CA PHE A 325 16.36 25.23 -2.17
C PHE A 325 14.98 25.56 -1.59
N LEU A 326 14.92 26.27 -0.46
CA LEU A 326 13.66 26.64 0.21
C LEU A 326 12.77 27.53 -0.68
N ARG A 327 13.37 28.51 -1.38
CA ARG A 327 12.63 29.34 -2.34
C ARG A 327 12.07 28.53 -3.50
N SER A 328 12.85 27.58 -4.03
CA SER A 328 12.40 26.69 -5.10
C SER A 328 11.23 25.84 -4.66
N LEU A 329 11.29 25.27 -3.43
CA LEU A 329 10.21 24.48 -2.84
C LEU A 329 8.91 25.30 -2.75
N ALA A 330 8.98 26.50 -2.18
CA ALA A 330 7.81 27.39 -2.04
C ALA A 330 7.23 27.80 -3.42
N ILE A 331 8.10 28.06 -4.41
CA ILE A 331 7.67 28.37 -5.79
C ILE A 331 6.96 27.15 -6.41
N GLY A 332 7.54 25.96 -6.30
CA GLY A 332 6.95 24.72 -6.83
C GLY A 332 5.58 24.44 -6.22
N GLN A 333 5.48 24.46 -4.89
CA GLN A 333 4.21 24.28 -4.17
C GLN A 333 3.15 25.27 -4.63
N ARG A 334 3.51 26.56 -4.77
CA ARG A 334 2.57 27.60 -5.20
C ARG A 334 2.09 27.41 -6.64
N VAL A 335 2.97 27.01 -7.55
CA VAL A 335 2.59 26.68 -8.95
C VAL A 335 1.63 25.48 -8.94
N ALA A 336 1.99 24.39 -8.27
CA ALA A 336 1.17 23.19 -8.20
C ALA A 336 -0.21 23.46 -7.56
N GLU A 337 -0.27 24.32 -6.54
CA GLU A 337 -1.55 24.72 -5.91
C GLU A 337 -2.45 25.52 -6.88
N LEU A 338 -1.88 26.45 -7.65
CA LEU A 338 -2.63 27.24 -8.62
C LEU A 338 -3.15 26.34 -9.77
N GLU A 339 -2.31 25.43 -10.26
CA GLU A 339 -2.70 24.46 -11.30
C GLU A 339 -3.80 23.51 -10.81
N ASP A 340 -3.66 22.96 -9.61
CA ASP A 340 -4.66 22.10 -8.98
C ASP A 340 -6.02 22.83 -8.81
N LYS A 341 -5.98 24.13 -8.47
CA LYS A 341 -7.17 24.99 -8.37
C LYS A 341 -7.66 25.51 -9.72
N ARG A 342 -7.03 25.11 -10.83
CA ARG A 342 -7.31 25.62 -12.20
C ARG A 342 -7.25 27.13 -12.29
N GLN A 343 -6.39 27.78 -11.51
CA GLN A 343 -6.15 29.21 -11.52
C GLN A 343 -4.97 29.55 -12.44
N PRO A 344 -4.99 30.72 -13.09
CA PRO A 344 -3.92 31.13 -13.98
C PRO A 344 -2.61 31.34 -13.20
N VAL A 345 -1.53 30.70 -13.64
CA VAL A 345 -0.19 30.89 -13.07
C VAL A 345 0.44 32.14 -13.69
N PRO A 346 0.81 33.18 -12.87
CA PRO A 346 1.46 34.39 -13.39
C PRO A 346 2.76 34.10 -14.14
N LEU A 347 3.02 34.81 -15.26
CA LEU A 347 4.20 34.60 -16.09
C LEU A 347 5.52 34.68 -15.31
N GLY A 348 5.65 35.65 -14.41
CA GLY A 348 6.83 35.77 -13.55
C GLY A 348 7.03 34.57 -12.61
N LEU A 349 5.94 33.92 -12.16
CA LEU A 349 6.02 32.71 -11.35
C LEU A 349 6.39 31.49 -12.19
N LYS A 350 5.87 31.36 -13.44
CA LYS A 350 6.27 30.32 -14.40
C LYS A 350 7.76 30.38 -14.70
N LEU A 351 8.31 31.57 -14.95
CA LEU A 351 9.73 31.74 -15.20
C LEU A 351 10.60 31.33 -14.00
N ARG A 352 10.19 31.76 -12.78
CA ARG A 352 10.87 31.37 -11.54
C ARG A 352 10.79 29.86 -11.30
N HIS A 353 9.66 29.24 -11.60
CA HIS A 353 9.49 27.79 -11.53
C HIS A 353 10.40 27.05 -12.50
N ALA A 354 10.54 27.51 -13.76
CA ALA A 354 11.46 26.93 -14.72
C ALA A 354 12.92 26.99 -14.26
N ILE A 355 13.33 28.09 -13.59
CA ILE A 355 14.66 28.19 -12.98
C ILE A 355 14.81 27.21 -11.81
N ALA A 356 13.80 27.13 -10.93
CA ALA A 356 13.78 26.21 -9.79
C ALA A 356 13.81 24.75 -10.27
N ASP A 357 13.11 24.44 -11.35
CA ASP A 357 13.09 23.12 -11.96
C ASP A 357 14.50 22.68 -12.38
N LYS A 358 15.20 23.54 -13.14
CA LYS A 358 16.56 23.24 -13.61
C LYS A 358 17.59 23.13 -12.47
N LEU A 359 17.47 23.94 -11.43
CA LEU A 359 18.46 23.99 -10.35
C LEU A 359 18.22 22.95 -9.26
N VAL A 360 16.95 22.61 -8.98
CA VAL A 360 16.55 21.80 -7.82
C VAL A 360 15.73 20.58 -8.22
N PHE A 361 14.61 20.74 -8.93
CA PHE A 361 13.65 19.66 -9.12
C PHE A 361 14.12 18.57 -10.10
N THR A 362 14.96 18.89 -11.07
CA THR A 362 15.63 17.88 -11.91
C THR A 362 16.38 16.86 -11.07
N LYS A 363 17.07 17.30 -9.98
CA LYS A 363 17.77 16.40 -9.08
C LYS A 363 16.84 15.50 -8.26
N TRP A 364 15.61 15.96 -7.97
CA TRP A 364 14.61 15.13 -7.33
C TRP A 364 14.19 13.99 -8.25
N ARG A 365 13.87 14.33 -9.50
CA ARG A 365 13.49 13.33 -10.51
C ARG A 365 14.62 12.33 -10.80
N GLU A 366 15.85 12.80 -10.91
CA GLU A 366 17.04 11.93 -11.05
C GLU A 366 17.17 10.99 -9.84
N GLY A 367 16.90 11.48 -8.63
CA GLY A 367 16.96 10.69 -7.39
C GLY A 367 15.96 9.54 -7.32
N ILE A 368 14.88 9.60 -8.10
CA ILE A 368 13.85 8.55 -8.23
C ILE A 368 13.93 7.81 -9.57
N GLY A 369 15.08 7.88 -10.28
CA GLY A 369 15.33 7.16 -11.53
C GLY A 369 15.15 7.95 -12.81
N GLY A 370 14.56 9.15 -12.78
CA GLY A 370 14.51 10.13 -13.88
C GLY A 370 13.52 9.85 -15.00
N ARG A 371 12.78 8.74 -14.98
CA ARG A 371 11.80 8.40 -16.03
C ARG A 371 10.42 8.02 -15.50
N LEU A 372 10.17 8.28 -14.21
CA LEU A 372 8.91 8.01 -13.60
C LEU A 372 7.80 8.89 -14.18
N ARG A 373 6.72 8.28 -14.66
CA ARG A 373 5.52 8.95 -15.17
C ARG A 373 4.59 9.34 -14.02
N TYR A 374 4.30 8.40 -13.12
CA TYR A 374 3.50 8.64 -11.91
C TYR A 374 3.73 7.58 -10.84
N PHE A 375 3.47 7.96 -9.61
CA PHE A 375 3.21 7.04 -8.50
C PHE A 375 1.70 6.86 -8.31
N VAL A 376 1.30 5.71 -7.77
CA VAL A 376 -0.04 5.51 -7.20
C VAL A 376 0.10 5.36 -5.68
N SER A 377 -0.59 6.21 -4.92
CA SER A 377 -0.59 6.20 -3.46
C SER A 377 -1.90 5.63 -2.92
N GLY A 378 -1.82 4.59 -2.10
CA GLY A 378 -2.98 3.99 -1.45
C GLY A 378 -2.75 3.64 0.01
N GLY A 379 -3.76 3.05 0.65
CA GLY A 379 -3.67 2.50 2.00
C GLY A 379 -3.82 3.50 3.15
N ALA A 380 -3.52 4.79 2.94
CA ALA A 380 -3.71 5.85 3.92
C ALA A 380 -3.82 7.22 3.21
N PRO A 381 -4.35 8.27 3.89
CA PRO A 381 -4.41 9.62 3.34
C PRO A 381 -3.02 10.20 3.07
N LEU A 382 -2.87 10.88 1.93
CA LEU A 382 -1.66 11.59 1.55
C LEU A 382 -1.80 13.09 1.88
N SER A 383 -0.82 13.65 2.59
CA SER A 383 -0.81 15.07 2.96
C SER A 383 -0.86 15.98 1.71
N PRO A 384 -1.75 17.00 1.66
CA PRO A 384 -1.80 17.96 0.57
C PRO A 384 -0.47 18.69 0.35
N THR A 385 0.21 19.09 1.41
CA THR A 385 1.52 19.75 1.35
C THR A 385 2.57 18.86 0.67
N LEU A 386 2.57 17.57 1.02
CA LEU A 386 3.45 16.60 0.39
C LEU A 386 3.11 16.44 -1.10
N SER A 387 1.83 16.31 -1.43
CA SER A 387 1.35 16.23 -2.82
C SER A 387 1.79 17.46 -3.64
N TYR A 388 1.58 18.68 -3.13
CA TYR A 388 2.01 19.89 -3.82
C TYR A 388 3.53 20.01 -3.95
N SER A 389 4.30 19.49 -2.99
CA SER A 389 5.77 19.48 -3.08
C SER A 389 6.27 18.61 -4.23
N PHE A 390 5.70 17.41 -4.37
CA PHE A 390 6.05 16.50 -5.46
C PHE A 390 5.51 16.99 -6.81
N LEU A 391 4.27 17.46 -6.87
CA LEU A 391 3.68 18.05 -8.07
C LEU A 391 4.49 19.27 -8.55
N GLY A 392 4.92 20.14 -7.64
CA GLY A 392 5.79 21.27 -7.94
C GLY A 392 7.14 20.87 -8.50
N ALA A 393 7.59 19.65 -8.24
CA ALA A 393 8.78 19.04 -8.86
C ALA A 393 8.46 18.24 -10.14
N ASN A 394 7.25 18.34 -10.68
CA ASN A 394 6.76 17.55 -11.82
C ASN A 394 6.79 16.04 -11.56
N ILE A 395 6.56 15.62 -10.31
CA ILE A 395 6.41 14.22 -9.90
C ILE A 395 4.94 14.01 -9.54
N GLN A 396 4.22 13.25 -10.35
CA GLN A 396 2.80 12.98 -10.11
C GLN A 396 2.63 11.86 -9.08
N ILE A 397 1.78 12.11 -8.09
CA ILE A 397 1.30 11.10 -7.15
C ILE A 397 -0.23 11.04 -7.31
N LEU A 398 -0.73 9.92 -7.77
CA LEU A 398 -2.15 9.65 -7.96
C LEU A 398 -2.67 8.94 -6.71
N GLN A 399 -3.45 9.62 -5.90
CA GLN A 399 -4.06 9.00 -4.73
C GLN A 399 -5.22 8.11 -5.16
N GLY A 400 -5.28 6.89 -4.62
CA GLY A 400 -6.37 5.94 -4.81
C GLY A 400 -6.91 5.42 -3.48
N TYR A 401 -8.04 4.72 -3.56
CA TYR A 401 -8.73 4.14 -2.43
C TYR A 401 -9.23 2.75 -2.76
N GLY A 402 -9.21 1.92 -1.76
CA GLY A 402 -9.74 0.58 -1.74
C GLY A 402 -9.54 -0.04 -0.37
N MET A 403 -10.16 -1.15 -0.14
CA MET A 403 -10.04 -1.95 1.07
C MET A 403 -10.07 -3.44 0.71
N THR A 404 -9.81 -4.31 1.66
CA THR A 404 -9.76 -5.75 1.36
C THR A 404 -11.09 -6.24 0.82
N GLU A 405 -12.19 -5.73 1.36
CA GLU A 405 -13.56 -6.11 1.00
C GLU A 405 -14.01 -5.60 -0.38
N THR A 406 -13.27 -4.68 -1.00
CA THR A 406 -13.68 -4.06 -2.27
C THR A 406 -12.59 -4.00 -3.32
N CYS A 407 -11.42 -4.61 -3.08
CA CYS A 407 -10.25 -4.39 -3.92
C CYS A 407 -9.99 -2.87 -4.13
N ILE A 408 -9.56 -2.44 -5.31
CA ILE A 408 -9.31 -1.03 -5.62
C ILE A 408 -10.56 -0.41 -6.23
N VAL A 409 -11.09 0.63 -5.60
CA VAL A 409 -12.37 1.27 -5.97
C VAL A 409 -12.18 2.44 -6.91
N CYS A 410 -11.23 3.32 -6.60
CA CYS A 410 -11.02 4.56 -7.34
C CYS A 410 -9.56 5.03 -7.25
N ALA A 411 -9.17 5.87 -8.20
CA ALA A 411 -7.91 6.60 -8.15
C ALA A 411 -8.00 7.91 -8.94
N ASN A 412 -7.14 8.86 -8.60
CA ASN A 412 -6.83 9.98 -9.47
C ASN A 412 -6.16 9.48 -10.76
N ARG A 413 -6.27 10.24 -11.84
CA ARG A 413 -5.74 9.89 -13.16
C ARG A 413 -4.78 10.95 -13.66
N PRO A 414 -3.78 10.62 -14.50
CA PRO A 414 -3.00 11.63 -15.20
C PRO A 414 -3.93 12.56 -15.98
N GLY A 415 -3.74 13.89 -15.81
CA GLY A 415 -4.61 14.91 -16.41
C GLY A 415 -5.90 15.24 -15.65
N ASP A 416 -6.33 14.39 -14.68
CA ASP A 416 -7.45 14.64 -13.77
C ASP A 416 -7.04 14.31 -12.32
N ASN A 417 -5.85 14.70 -11.93
CA ASN A 417 -5.33 14.54 -10.57
C ASN A 417 -5.74 15.74 -9.71
N LYS A 418 -6.47 15.49 -8.62
CA LYS A 418 -6.93 16.51 -7.67
C LYS A 418 -6.39 16.23 -6.29
N VAL A 419 -5.58 17.15 -5.76
CA VAL A 419 -4.98 17.00 -4.43
C VAL A 419 -6.07 16.94 -3.34
N GLY A 420 -5.92 15.97 -2.42
CA GLY A 420 -6.88 15.70 -1.35
C GLY A 420 -8.05 14.79 -1.76
N SER A 421 -8.27 14.57 -3.07
CA SER A 421 -9.23 13.61 -3.59
C SER A 421 -8.62 12.22 -3.70
N ILE A 422 -9.43 11.18 -3.53
CA ILE A 422 -9.09 9.79 -3.83
C ILE A 422 -9.46 9.40 -5.28
N GLY A 423 -9.83 10.38 -6.10
CA GLY A 423 -10.17 10.20 -7.52
C GLY A 423 -11.61 9.82 -7.77
N LYS A 424 -11.88 9.38 -9.01
CA LYS A 424 -13.19 8.90 -9.45
C LYS A 424 -13.22 7.37 -9.44
N PRO A 425 -14.39 6.76 -9.22
CA PRO A 425 -14.55 5.31 -9.33
C PRO A 425 -14.03 4.78 -10.66
N PHE A 426 -13.51 3.55 -10.65
CA PHE A 426 -13.23 2.83 -11.88
C PHE A 426 -14.53 2.34 -12.54
N GLU A 427 -14.46 2.01 -13.81
CA GLU A 427 -15.60 1.52 -14.60
C GLU A 427 -16.23 0.28 -13.94
N GLY A 428 -17.56 0.21 -13.92
CA GLY A 428 -18.33 -0.87 -13.30
C GLY A 428 -18.43 -0.78 -11.77
N ILE A 429 -17.84 0.25 -11.13
CA ILE A 429 -17.91 0.47 -9.69
C ILE A 429 -18.75 1.69 -9.39
N GLU A 430 -19.82 1.49 -8.60
CA GLU A 430 -20.68 2.55 -8.13
C GLU A 430 -20.35 2.93 -6.69
N VAL A 431 -20.37 4.25 -6.41
CA VAL A 431 -20.18 4.79 -5.06
C VAL A 431 -21.31 5.77 -4.76
N ALA A 432 -22.04 5.49 -3.68
CA ALA A 432 -23.06 6.36 -3.11
C ALA A 432 -22.57 6.90 -1.76
N ILE A 433 -23.10 8.05 -1.36
CA ILE A 433 -22.90 8.64 -0.03
C ILE A 433 -24.23 8.56 0.71
N ALA A 434 -24.26 7.86 1.84
CA ALA A 434 -25.43 7.76 2.70
C ALA A 434 -25.71 9.10 3.43
N ASP A 435 -26.88 9.24 4.05
CA ASP A 435 -27.28 10.45 4.77
C ASP A 435 -26.34 10.82 5.93
N ASP A 436 -25.69 9.82 6.52
CA ASP A 436 -24.71 10.01 7.60
C ASP A 436 -23.27 10.20 7.08
N GLY A 437 -23.12 10.31 5.75
CA GLY A 437 -21.84 10.53 5.09
C GLY A 437 -21.03 9.25 4.80
N GLU A 438 -21.54 8.06 5.15
CA GLU A 438 -20.86 6.79 4.87
C GLU A 438 -20.79 6.52 3.37
N MET A 439 -19.62 6.11 2.89
CA MET A 439 -19.46 5.65 1.51
C MET A 439 -19.97 4.23 1.37
N LEU A 440 -20.89 4.02 0.43
CA LEU A 440 -21.43 2.73 0.05
C LEU A 440 -20.89 2.35 -1.33
N ILE A 441 -20.47 1.10 -1.50
CA ILE A 441 -19.87 0.60 -2.73
C ILE A 441 -20.68 -0.55 -3.30
N ARG A 442 -20.91 -0.52 -4.61
CA ARG A 442 -21.53 -1.61 -5.36
C ARG A 442 -20.72 -1.87 -6.63
N GLY A 443 -20.47 -3.13 -6.94
CA GLY A 443 -19.75 -3.53 -8.14
C GLY A 443 -19.24 -4.96 -8.08
N PRO A 444 -18.74 -5.49 -9.19
CA PRO A 444 -18.21 -6.85 -9.25
C PRO A 444 -16.91 -7.03 -8.43
N ASN A 445 -16.28 -5.94 -8.02
CA ASN A 445 -15.10 -5.90 -7.18
C ASN A 445 -15.37 -6.13 -5.68
N VAL A 446 -16.66 -6.15 -5.27
CA VAL A 446 -17.05 -6.30 -3.86
C VAL A 446 -16.98 -7.78 -3.46
N MET A 447 -16.45 -8.04 -2.27
CA MET A 447 -16.29 -9.38 -1.71
C MET A 447 -17.58 -10.20 -1.72
N ARG A 448 -17.44 -11.53 -1.73
CA ARG A 448 -18.56 -12.45 -1.50
C ARG A 448 -19.11 -12.35 -0.06
N GLY A 449 -18.25 -12.05 0.92
CA GLY A 449 -18.59 -11.93 2.33
C GLY A 449 -17.42 -12.32 3.23
N TYR A 450 -17.68 -12.38 4.53
CA TYR A 450 -16.71 -12.85 5.52
C TYR A 450 -16.81 -14.37 5.71
N TYR A 451 -15.70 -15.06 5.59
CA TYR A 451 -15.62 -16.51 5.71
C TYR A 451 -16.11 -16.98 7.09
N ARG A 452 -17.07 -17.90 7.10
CA ARG A 452 -17.75 -18.43 8.31
C ARG A 452 -18.44 -17.40 9.21
N HIS A 453 -18.58 -16.14 8.73
CA HIS A 453 -19.24 -15.08 9.50
C HIS A 453 -20.40 -14.44 8.70
N PRO A 454 -21.52 -15.18 8.46
CA PRO A 454 -22.65 -14.65 7.69
C PRO A 454 -23.29 -13.42 8.34
N GLU A 455 -23.45 -13.42 9.67
CA GLU A 455 -24.01 -12.27 10.40
C GLU A 455 -23.16 -10.99 10.24
N ALA A 456 -21.83 -11.14 10.23
CA ALA A 456 -20.94 -10.01 9.97
C ALA A 456 -21.04 -9.52 8.53
N THR A 457 -21.33 -10.42 7.59
CA THR A 457 -21.56 -10.08 6.19
C THR A 457 -22.88 -9.30 6.03
N GLU A 458 -23.97 -9.80 6.60
CA GLU A 458 -25.29 -9.14 6.58
C GLU A 458 -25.24 -7.75 7.22
N ALA A 459 -24.44 -7.57 8.27
CA ALA A 459 -24.29 -6.28 8.93
C ALA A 459 -23.70 -5.18 8.03
N VAL A 460 -22.90 -5.55 7.01
CA VAL A 460 -22.23 -4.61 6.10
C VAL A 460 -22.77 -4.64 4.68
N MET A 461 -23.59 -5.64 4.31
CA MET A 461 -24.22 -5.73 3.00
C MET A 461 -25.70 -5.33 3.10
N ARG A 462 -26.10 -4.30 2.35
CA ARG A 462 -27.49 -3.77 2.35
C ARG A 462 -27.95 -3.52 0.92
N ASP A 463 -28.94 -4.27 0.46
CA ASP A 463 -29.52 -4.13 -0.87
C ASP A 463 -28.49 -4.11 -2.02
N GLY A 464 -27.46 -4.97 -1.91
CA GLY A 464 -26.38 -5.05 -2.89
C GLY A 464 -25.28 -3.98 -2.72
N TRP A 465 -25.38 -3.11 -1.71
CA TRP A 465 -24.38 -2.14 -1.35
C TRP A 465 -23.53 -2.62 -0.17
N PHE A 466 -22.23 -2.47 -0.28
CA PHE A 466 -21.29 -2.69 0.82
C PHE A 466 -21.09 -1.38 1.59
N ALA A 467 -21.35 -1.41 2.89
CA ALA A 467 -21.14 -0.31 3.82
C ALA A 467 -19.70 -0.32 4.32
N THR A 468 -18.90 0.66 3.86
CA THR A 468 -17.45 0.66 4.07
C THR A 468 -17.01 1.01 5.49
N GLY A 469 -17.85 1.70 6.23
CA GLY A 469 -17.47 2.36 7.49
C GLY A 469 -16.57 3.58 7.31
N ASP A 470 -16.27 3.97 6.07
CA ASP A 470 -15.50 5.16 5.73
C ASP A 470 -16.47 6.31 5.37
N VAL A 471 -16.22 7.50 5.92
CA VAL A 471 -17.03 8.71 5.72
C VAL A 471 -16.38 9.58 4.66
N GLY A 472 -17.17 10.10 3.74
CA GLY A 472 -16.66 10.92 2.65
C GLY A 472 -17.73 11.74 1.95
N HIS A 473 -17.34 12.42 0.89
CA HIS A 473 -18.25 13.15 0.02
C HIS A 473 -17.79 13.08 -1.44
N LYS A 474 -18.68 13.47 -2.32
CA LYS A 474 -18.47 13.53 -3.77
C LYS A 474 -18.60 14.97 -4.24
N ASP A 475 -17.65 15.46 -5.04
CA ASP A 475 -17.75 16.78 -5.64
C ASP A 475 -18.63 16.77 -6.91
N GLN A 476 -18.85 17.94 -7.48
CA GLN A 476 -19.67 18.12 -8.70
C GLN A 476 -19.07 17.44 -9.94
N GLU A 477 -17.74 17.18 -9.94
CA GLU A 477 -17.06 16.49 -11.02
C GLU A 477 -16.99 14.96 -10.81
N GLY A 478 -17.58 14.47 -9.71
CA GLY A 478 -17.65 13.04 -9.39
C GLY A 478 -16.42 12.49 -8.67
N ARG A 479 -15.51 13.36 -8.20
CA ARG A 479 -14.37 12.93 -7.39
C ARG A 479 -14.80 12.68 -5.96
N LEU A 480 -14.23 11.64 -5.38
CA LEU A 480 -14.46 11.23 -4.01
C LEU A 480 -13.40 11.82 -3.08
N TYR A 481 -13.82 12.18 -1.89
CA TYR A 481 -12.98 12.67 -0.81
C TYR A 481 -13.27 11.86 0.44
N LEU A 482 -12.23 11.26 1.01
CA LEU A 482 -12.31 10.55 2.28
C LEU A 482 -12.08 11.54 3.42
N THR A 483 -13.00 11.58 4.38
CA THR A 483 -12.86 12.41 5.56
C THR A 483 -12.32 11.64 6.76
N ASP A 484 -12.94 10.51 7.14
CA ASP A 484 -12.48 9.68 8.25
C ASP A 484 -13.14 8.30 8.21
N ARG A 485 -12.80 7.47 9.20
CA ARG A 485 -13.50 6.21 9.48
C ARG A 485 -14.56 6.40 10.56
N LYS A 486 -15.77 5.97 10.31
CA LYS A 486 -16.91 6.06 11.21
C LYS A 486 -16.61 5.50 12.61
N LYS A 487 -15.87 4.39 12.68
CA LYS A 487 -15.47 3.73 13.92
C LYS A 487 -14.26 4.37 14.62
N GLU A 488 -13.46 5.17 13.89
CA GLU A 488 -12.31 5.88 14.45
C GLU A 488 -12.67 7.30 14.90
N MET A 489 -13.77 7.85 14.37
CA MET A 489 -14.32 9.10 14.87
C MET A 489 -14.74 8.95 16.33
N PHE A 490 -14.30 9.85 17.16
CA PHE A 490 -14.71 9.88 18.55
C PHE A 490 -15.48 11.16 18.91
N LYS A 491 -16.34 11.03 19.90
CA LYS A 491 -17.19 12.12 20.37
C LYS A 491 -16.56 12.78 21.59
N LEU A 492 -16.42 14.09 21.56
CA LEU A 492 -16.03 14.87 22.73
C LEU A 492 -17.18 14.96 23.74
N SER A 493 -16.86 15.35 24.98
CA SER A 493 -17.86 15.54 26.05
C SER A 493 -18.92 16.60 25.73
N ASN A 494 -18.63 17.54 24.83
CA ASN A 494 -19.57 18.55 24.33
C ASN A 494 -20.46 18.07 23.17
N GLY A 495 -20.37 16.78 22.81
CA GLY A 495 -21.17 16.18 21.74
C GLY A 495 -20.62 16.34 20.32
N LYS A 496 -19.52 17.05 20.11
CA LYS A 496 -18.89 17.21 18.80
C LYS A 496 -18.06 15.98 18.42
N TYR A 497 -18.11 15.60 17.15
CA TYR A 497 -17.28 14.52 16.60
C TYR A 497 -15.93 15.08 16.16
N ILE A 498 -14.89 14.30 16.39
CA ILE A 498 -13.53 14.53 15.92
C ILE A 498 -13.17 13.47 14.90
N ALA A 499 -12.58 13.91 13.80
CA ALA A 499 -11.98 13.11 12.74
C ALA A 499 -10.45 12.99 12.99
N PRO A 500 -9.97 12.00 13.72
CA PRO A 500 -8.57 11.98 14.18
C PRO A 500 -7.58 11.85 13.04
N GLN A 501 -7.90 11.11 11.98
CA GLN A 501 -6.98 10.92 10.85
C GLN A 501 -6.67 12.23 10.11
N GLN A 502 -7.64 13.14 10.02
CA GLN A 502 -7.41 14.46 9.42
C GLN A 502 -6.43 15.28 10.25
N LEU A 503 -6.63 15.31 11.57
CA LEU A 503 -5.73 16.01 12.50
C LEU A 503 -4.34 15.40 12.48
N GLU A 504 -4.23 14.07 12.51
CA GLU A 504 -2.95 13.36 12.44
C GLU A 504 -2.21 13.65 11.14
N SER A 505 -2.93 13.68 10.01
CA SER A 505 -2.36 14.02 8.70
C SER A 505 -1.87 15.47 8.65
N LEU A 506 -2.56 16.37 9.32
CA LEU A 506 -2.13 17.75 9.46
C LEU A 506 -0.87 17.85 10.34
N LEU A 507 -0.88 17.22 11.52
CA LEU A 507 0.23 17.28 12.48
C LEU A 507 1.51 16.61 11.98
N LYS A 508 1.40 15.58 11.14
CA LYS A 508 2.57 14.93 10.47
C LYS A 508 3.33 15.85 9.51
N GLN A 509 2.80 17.03 9.19
CA GLN A 509 3.50 18.03 8.40
C GLN A 509 4.50 18.85 9.23
N SER A 510 4.44 18.77 10.56
CA SER A 510 5.39 19.41 11.48
C SER A 510 6.78 18.79 11.34
N GLU A 511 7.81 19.63 11.35
CA GLU A 511 9.21 19.17 11.41
C GLU A 511 9.55 18.44 12.71
N PHE A 512 8.73 18.62 13.76
CA PHE A 512 8.93 18.00 15.07
C PHE A 512 8.18 16.68 15.26
N VAL A 513 7.33 16.26 14.31
CA VAL A 513 6.45 15.09 14.45
C VAL A 513 6.88 13.95 13.52
N ASN A 514 7.36 12.86 14.11
CA ASN A 514 7.61 11.60 13.39
C ASN A 514 6.33 10.74 13.31
N GLN A 515 5.72 10.47 14.48
CA GLN A 515 4.45 9.73 14.55
C GLN A 515 3.50 10.48 15.51
N VAL A 516 2.20 10.38 15.26
CA VAL A 516 1.19 11.04 16.08
C VAL A 516 -0.09 10.22 16.13
N VAL A 517 -0.72 10.22 17.29
CA VAL A 517 -2.07 9.69 17.52
C VAL A 517 -2.88 10.74 18.25
N VAL A 518 -4.02 11.14 17.66
CA VAL A 518 -4.97 12.06 18.27
C VAL A 518 -5.92 11.28 19.17
N VAL A 519 -6.03 11.72 20.42
CA VAL A 519 -6.84 11.11 21.49
C VAL A 519 -7.82 12.12 22.06
N GLY A 520 -8.83 11.65 22.81
CA GLY A 520 -9.78 12.58 23.47
C GLY A 520 -11.22 12.13 23.49
N SER A 521 -11.49 10.83 23.27
CA SER A 521 -12.85 10.25 23.36
C SER A 521 -13.47 10.60 24.70
N SER A 522 -14.68 11.19 24.69
CA SER A 522 -15.41 11.65 25.87
C SER A 522 -14.71 12.73 26.72
N ARG A 523 -13.65 13.34 26.20
CA ARG A 523 -12.91 14.41 26.86
C ARG A 523 -13.33 15.79 26.35
N LYS A 524 -12.83 16.85 27.00
CA LYS A 524 -13.22 18.26 26.70
C LYS A 524 -12.68 18.77 25.36
N TYR A 525 -11.54 18.27 24.90
CA TYR A 525 -10.83 18.71 23.69
C TYR A 525 -9.95 17.57 23.15
N PRO A 526 -9.53 17.62 21.87
CA PRO A 526 -8.53 16.70 21.34
C PRO A 526 -7.14 16.98 21.93
N ALA A 527 -6.41 15.91 22.23
CA ALA A 527 -5.00 15.94 22.60
C ALA A 527 -4.21 15.01 21.67
N ALA A 528 -2.87 15.07 21.69
CA ALA A 528 -2.05 14.23 20.83
C ALA A 528 -0.90 13.57 21.60
N LEU A 529 -0.70 12.28 21.33
CA LEU A 529 0.51 11.56 21.68
C LEU A 529 1.46 11.65 20.48
N ILE A 530 2.67 12.16 20.67
CA ILE A 530 3.61 12.46 19.60
C ILE A 530 4.94 11.78 19.87
N VAL A 531 5.39 10.98 18.91
CA VAL A 531 6.81 10.58 18.83
C VAL A 531 7.54 11.67 18.06
N PRO A 532 8.50 12.37 18.71
CA PRO A 532 9.19 13.47 18.06
C PRO A 532 10.13 13.03 16.92
N GLU A 533 10.32 13.92 15.94
CA GLU A 533 11.50 13.89 15.08
C GLU A 533 12.70 14.37 15.89
N TRP A 534 13.42 13.44 16.49
CA TRP A 534 14.43 13.69 17.54
C TRP A 534 15.52 14.65 17.13
N GLU A 535 15.99 14.59 15.89
CA GLU A 535 17.06 15.48 15.41
C GLU A 535 16.59 16.93 15.28
N ALA A 536 15.37 17.12 14.80
CA ALA A 536 14.76 18.45 14.72
C ALA A 536 14.52 19.04 16.12
N LEU A 537 13.94 18.24 17.01
CA LEU A 537 13.68 18.65 18.40
C LEU A 537 14.97 18.98 19.15
N LYS A 538 16.00 18.14 19.05
CA LYS A 538 17.32 18.42 19.66
C LYS A 538 17.95 19.68 19.09
N THR A 539 17.79 19.94 17.80
CA THR A 539 18.31 21.17 17.17
C THR A 539 17.57 22.41 17.72
N ALA A 540 16.25 22.34 17.86
CA ALA A 540 15.46 23.41 18.45
C ALA A 540 15.80 23.62 19.95
N LEU A 541 16.02 22.55 20.70
CA LEU A 541 16.46 22.62 22.10
C LEU A 541 17.83 23.29 22.25
N ARG A 542 18.79 23.01 21.35
CA ARG A 542 20.11 23.70 21.34
C ARG A 542 20.02 25.20 21.12
N ALA A 543 18.96 25.67 20.49
CA ALA A 543 18.70 27.09 20.30
C ALA A 543 18.10 27.76 21.56
N THR A 544 17.67 26.97 22.53
CA THR A 544 17.31 27.45 23.88
C THR A 544 18.54 27.35 24.77
N ASN A 545 18.72 28.26 25.71
CA ASN A 545 19.86 28.21 26.65
C ASN A 545 19.67 27.18 27.78
N GLU A 546 18.88 26.13 27.57
CA GLU A 546 18.58 25.11 28.57
C GLU A 546 19.40 23.83 28.35
N GLU A 547 19.69 23.13 29.43
CA GLU A 547 20.40 21.85 29.42
C GLU A 547 19.56 20.77 28.72
N ILE A 548 20.15 20.13 27.70
CA ILE A 548 19.49 19.04 26.99
C ILE A 548 19.80 17.75 27.72
N LYS A 549 18.75 17.00 28.08
CA LYS A 549 18.89 15.68 28.69
C LYS A 549 19.47 14.65 27.72
N GLU A 550 20.08 13.59 28.24
CA GLU A 550 20.83 12.62 27.44
C GLU A 550 19.93 11.64 26.68
N THR A 551 18.87 11.16 27.34
CA THR A 551 18.00 10.11 26.79
C THR A 551 16.71 10.66 26.19
N ARG A 552 16.15 9.94 25.21
CA ARG A 552 14.83 10.26 24.62
C ARG A 552 13.73 10.29 25.69
N ALA A 553 13.80 9.35 26.65
CA ALA A 553 12.84 9.25 27.74
C ALA A 553 12.86 10.48 28.67
N GLU A 554 14.03 11.06 28.91
CA GLU A 554 14.16 12.27 29.70
C GLU A 554 13.74 13.50 28.89
N ILE A 555 14.17 13.61 27.62
CA ILE A 555 13.80 14.71 26.73
C ILE A 555 12.28 14.77 26.54
N SER A 556 11.60 13.62 26.40
CA SER A 556 10.14 13.57 26.24
C SER A 556 9.38 14.16 27.43
N LYS A 557 9.99 14.21 28.62
CA LYS A 557 9.42 14.78 29.85
C LYS A 557 9.87 16.23 30.11
N GLN A 558 10.82 16.76 29.34
CA GLN A 558 11.28 18.13 29.52
C GLN A 558 10.19 19.14 29.12
N ALA A 559 9.86 20.05 30.05
CA ALA A 559 8.83 21.08 29.81
C ALA A 559 9.11 21.93 28.56
N VAL A 560 10.40 22.24 28.29
CA VAL A 560 10.80 23.02 27.10
C VAL A 560 10.57 22.23 25.82
N ALA A 561 10.91 20.94 25.79
CA ALA A 561 10.67 20.06 24.64
C ALA A 561 9.16 19.99 24.31
N ILE A 562 8.36 19.73 25.34
CA ILE A 562 6.90 19.69 25.22
C ILE A 562 6.37 21.05 24.73
N LYS A 563 6.89 22.18 25.27
CA LYS A 563 6.44 23.53 24.88
C LYS A 563 6.78 23.88 23.43
N ILE A 564 7.95 23.43 22.91
CA ILE A 564 8.32 23.63 21.50
C ILE A 564 7.31 22.93 20.59
N VAL A 565 7.07 21.64 20.83
CA VAL A 565 6.14 20.84 20.01
C VAL A 565 4.70 21.33 20.17
N GLN A 566 4.26 21.66 21.40
CA GLN A 566 2.93 22.20 21.67
C GLN A 566 2.67 23.51 20.93
N ARG A 567 3.66 24.42 20.90
CA ARG A 567 3.52 25.70 20.18
C ARG A 567 3.33 25.48 18.69
N ASP A 568 4.07 24.55 18.10
CA ASP A 568 3.97 24.21 16.68
C ASP A 568 2.62 23.57 16.36
N VAL A 569 2.19 22.56 17.12
CA VAL A 569 0.88 21.91 17.00
C VAL A 569 -0.27 22.93 17.14
N THR A 570 -0.15 23.87 18.08
CA THR A 570 -1.15 24.93 18.27
C THR A 570 -1.22 25.85 17.05
N ALA A 571 -0.08 26.23 16.48
CA ALA A 571 -0.03 27.05 15.27
C ALA A 571 -0.64 26.31 14.06
N MET A 572 -0.33 25.03 13.90
CA MET A 572 -0.85 24.22 12.81
C MET A 572 -2.37 24.04 12.87
N THR A 573 -2.94 23.92 14.06
CA THR A 573 -4.39 23.71 14.25
C THR A 573 -5.17 25.01 14.43
N ALA A 574 -4.53 26.19 14.42
CA ALA A 574 -5.16 27.49 14.71
C ALA A 574 -6.30 27.87 13.76
N HIS A 575 -6.25 27.41 12.51
CA HIS A 575 -7.26 27.67 11.48
C HIS A 575 -8.49 26.77 11.56
N LEU A 576 -8.44 25.70 12.38
CA LEU A 576 -9.54 24.76 12.57
C LEU A 576 -10.59 25.33 13.54
N ALA A 577 -11.77 24.70 13.54
CA ALA A 577 -12.81 25.00 14.52
C ALA A 577 -12.29 24.79 15.95
N ASP A 578 -12.79 25.54 16.90
CA ASP A 578 -12.25 25.55 18.28
C ASP A 578 -12.25 24.16 18.94
N TYR A 579 -13.26 23.35 18.66
CA TYR A 579 -13.40 21.98 19.19
C TYR A 579 -12.47 20.97 18.51
N GLU A 580 -11.91 21.28 17.33
CA GLU A 580 -10.96 20.42 16.60
C GLU A 580 -9.50 20.72 16.94
N ARG A 581 -9.22 21.84 17.62
CA ARG A 581 -7.85 22.25 17.94
C ARG A 581 -7.24 21.35 18.99
N VAL A 582 -6.06 20.80 18.69
CA VAL A 582 -5.28 20.00 19.64
C VAL A 582 -4.74 20.92 20.75
N ARG A 583 -5.24 20.73 21.98
CA ARG A 583 -4.97 21.62 23.12
C ARG A 583 -3.77 21.20 23.96
N ARG A 584 -3.44 19.92 23.96
CA ARG A 584 -2.34 19.35 24.75
C ARG A 584 -1.60 18.30 23.97
N VAL A 585 -0.29 18.16 24.21
CA VAL A 585 0.53 17.11 23.65
C VAL A 585 1.32 16.39 24.74
N ALA A 586 1.53 15.10 24.58
CA ALA A 586 2.52 14.32 25.31
C ALA A 586 3.55 13.76 24.32
N LEU A 587 4.82 13.77 24.70
CA LEU A 587 5.90 13.23 23.88
C LEU A 587 6.21 11.80 24.33
N LEU A 588 6.35 10.90 23.35
CA LEU A 588 6.70 9.51 23.57
C LEU A 588 8.15 9.26 23.17
N PRO A 589 8.93 8.52 23.97
CA PRO A 589 10.33 8.25 23.66
C PRO A 589 10.55 7.26 22.54
N GLU A 590 9.63 6.30 22.40
CA GLU A 590 9.70 5.18 21.46
C GLU A 590 8.71 5.33 20.32
N GLU A 591 9.07 4.80 19.15
CA GLU A 591 8.17 4.74 17.99
C GLU A 591 7.12 3.65 18.16
N PHE A 592 5.91 3.91 17.70
CA PHE A 592 4.90 2.86 17.54
C PHE A 592 5.40 1.83 16.53
N SER A 593 5.28 0.56 16.86
CA SER A 593 5.78 -0.53 16.02
C SER A 593 4.78 -1.70 15.91
N ILE A 594 5.06 -2.60 14.99
CA ILE A 594 4.32 -3.86 14.84
C ILE A 594 4.69 -4.78 16.00
N ASP A 595 5.98 -4.84 16.34
CA ASP A 595 6.51 -5.72 17.40
C ASP A 595 5.94 -5.36 18.79
N SER A 596 5.69 -4.08 19.05
CA SER A 596 5.03 -3.61 20.28
C SER A 596 3.51 -3.80 20.28
N GLY A 597 2.95 -4.25 19.17
CA GLY A 597 1.51 -4.46 18.99
C GLY A 597 0.69 -3.20 18.72
N GLU A 598 1.29 -2.03 18.68
CA GLU A 598 0.63 -0.72 18.50
C GLU A 598 0.25 -0.45 17.05
N MET A 599 0.90 -1.13 16.09
CA MET A 599 0.61 -1.00 14.67
C MET A 599 0.16 -2.32 14.06
N THR A 600 -0.61 -2.22 12.98
CA THR A 600 -0.90 -3.36 12.10
C THR A 600 0.30 -3.63 11.17
N PRO A 601 0.39 -4.81 10.53
CA PRO A 601 1.40 -5.09 9.50
C PRO A 601 1.44 -4.06 8.36
N THR A 602 0.33 -3.35 8.13
CA THR A 602 0.21 -2.26 7.15
C THR A 602 0.53 -0.88 7.72
N LEU A 603 1.18 -0.83 8.89
CA LEU A 603 1.60 0.38 9.60
C LEU A 603 0.45 1.32 9.99
N LYS A 604 -0.76 0.79 10.21
CA LYS A 604 -1.89 1.53 10.79
C LYS A 604 -1.90 1.38 12.31
N VAL A 605 -2.15 2.48 13.01
CA VAL A 605 -2.22 2.50 14.48
C VAL A 605 -3.45 1.75 14.98
N LYS A 606 -3.26 0.89 15.97
CA LYS A 606 -4.34 0.19 16.68
C LYS A 606 -4.77 1.02 17.88
N ARG A 607 -5.77 1.89 17.69
CA ARG A 607 -6.20 2.88 18.71
C ARG A 607 -6.53 2.25 20.06
N ARG A 608 -7.20 1.09 20.07
CA ARG A 608 -7.49 0.37 21.32
C ARG A 608 -6.22 0.06 22.11
N VAL A 609 -5.18 -0.41 21.45
CA VAL A 609 -3.88 -0.70 22.10
C VAL A 609 -3.23 0.57 22.64
N ILE A 610 -3.35 1.69 21.90
CA ILE A 610 -2.87 2.98 22.35
C ILE A 610 -3.61 3.45 23.61
N ASP A 611 -4.94 3.38 23.61
CA ASP A 611 -5.76 3.78 24.74
C ASP A 611 -5.48 2.91 25.98
N GLU A 612 -5.31 1.60 25.81
CA GLU A 612 -4.95 0.67 26.90
C GLU A 612 -3.54 0.94 27.45
N ARG A 613 -2.56 1.14 26.57
CA ARG A 613 -1.14 1.27 26.97
C ARG A 613 -0.79 2.63 27.54
N TYR A 614 -1.39 3.69 27.00
CA TYR A 614 -1.07 5.07 27.35
C TYR A 614 -2.20 5.75 28.14
N GLY A 615 -3.16 4.99 28.67
CA GLY A 615 -4.36 5.52 29.36
C GLY A 615 -4.02 6.50 30.48
N GLU A 616 -3.04 6.19 31.33
CA GLU A 616 -2.59 7.08 32.42
C GLU A 616 -2.00 8.38 31.89
N LEU A 617 -1.17 8.31 30.85
CA LEU A 617 -0.58 9.49 30.20
C LEU A 617 -1.64 10.33 29.51
N ILE A 618 -2.62 9.69 28.86
CA ILE A 618 -3.77 10.36 28.28
C ILE A 618 -4.56 11.10 29.36
N ASP A 619 -4.84 10.46 30.50
CA ASP A 619 -5.55 11.08 31.61
C ASP A 619 -4.81 12.30 32.19
N GLU A 620 -3.48 12.25 32.25
CA GLU A 620 -2.64 13.38 32.67
C GLU A 620 -2.82 14.61 31.78
N LEU A 621 -3.04 14.45 30.47
CA LEU A 621 -3.28 15.54 29.55
C LEU A 621 -4.57 16.33 29.85
N TYR A 622 -5.50 15.76 30.64
CA TYR A 622 -6.77 16.39 31.01
C TYR A 622 -6.86 16.75 32.50
N ARG A 623 -5.87 16.39 33.28
CA ARG A 623 -5.72 16.93 34.64
C ARG A 623 -5.30 18.39 34.53
N SER A 624 -6.14 19.30 35.00
CA SER A 624 -5.99 20.73 34.95
C SER A 624 -4.90 21.24 35.89
#